data_ea001cae72cec6529a4bbe87a4221d7a
#
_entry.id   ea001cae72cec6529a4bbe87a4221d7a
#
_cell.length_a   1.000
_cell.length_b   1.000
_cell.length_c   1.000
_cell.angle_alpha   90.00
_cell.angle_beta   90.00
_cell.angle_gamma   90.00
#
_symmetry.space_group_name_H-M   'P 1'
#
loop_
_entity.id
_entity.type
_entity.pdbx_description
1 polymer ?
#
loop_
_entity_poly.entity_id
_entity_poly.type
_entity_poly.pdbx_seq_one_letter_code
_entity_poly.pdbx_strand_id
1 'polypeptide(L)'
;LGGLIWLISVQVVVEPISLYLPVAESAAGQGFWAIVTAVLFAPVLEEFIFRGLVMESLLRRHRRSLSVVVSAMLFAIVHFQPSVMFSAFVSGLVLGTIYLHTNSIFSTIILHSINNAIAFSLITLNVEDYSYRQVLGGGELYYIVYALCFVISIVATVETWRRRKRQ
;
A
#
# COMPACT_ATOMS: atom_id res chain seq x y z
N LEU A 1 11.66 7.02 -6.95
CA LEU A 1 11.59 7.66 -5.64
C LEU A 1 10.20 8.26 -5.36
N GLY A 2 9.60 9.03 -6.26
CA GLY A 2 8.29 9.65 -6.04
C GLY A 2 7.16 8.66 -5.72
N GLY A 3 7.11 7.50 -6.38
CA GLY A 3 6.13 6.45 -6.08
C GLY A 3 6.25 5.87 -4.68
N LEU A 4 7.47 5.73 -4.16
CA LEU A 4 7.71 5.27 -2.80
C LEU A 4 7.23 6.31 -1.76
N ILE A 5 7.59 7.57 -1.97
CA ILE A 5 7.15 8.66 -1.09
C ILE A 5 5.62 8.73 -1.07
N TRP A 6 4.97 8.62 -2.22
CA TRP A 6 3.51 8.60 -2.31
C TRP A 6 2.91 7.42 -1.54
N LEU A 7 3.42 6.20 -1.76
CA LEU A 7 2.92 4.99 -1.09
C LEU A 7 3.04 5.09 0.43
N ILE A 8 4.21 5.48 0.95
CA ILE A 8 4.44 5.64 2.40
C ILE A 8 3.54 6.74 2.97
N SER A 9 3.45 7.89 2.28
CA SER A 9 2.60 9.00 2.74
C SER A 9 1.13 8.59 2.85
N VAL A 10 0.62 7.82 1.90
CA VAL A 10 -0.74 7.31 1.95
C VAL A 10 -0.94 6.35 3.11
N GLN A 11 0.04 5.48 3.42
CA GLN A 11 -0.05 4.57 4.56
C GLN A 11 -0.14 5.32 5.90
N VAL A 12 0.67 6.36 6.08
CA VAL A 12 0.59 7.22 7.28
C VAL A 12 -0.79 7.89 7.39
N VAL A 13 -1.37 8.33 6.27
CA VAL A 13 -2.68 9.01 6.26
C VAL A 13 -3.84 8.06 6.55
N VAL A 14 -3.78 6.81 6.10
CA VAL A 14 -4.88 5.85 6.30
C VAL A 14 -4.79 5.11 7.64
N GLU A 15 -3.64 5.11 8.29
CA GLU A 15 -3.41 4.41 9.56
C GLU A 15 -4.47 4.72 10.63
N PRO A 16 -4.83 5.98 10.93
CA PRO A 16 -5.84 6.26 11.97
C PRO A 16 -7.17 5.57 11.72
N ILE A 17 -7.56 5.41 10.46
CA ILE A 17 -8.78 4.69 10.09
C ILE A 17 -8.62 3.18 10.32
N SER A 18 -7.47 2.63 9.95
CA SER A 18 -7.17 1.20 10.12
C SER A 18 -7.19 0.78 11.59
N LEU A 19 -6.77 1.65 12.52
CA LEU A 19 -6.78 1.38 13.96
C LEU A 19 -8.18 1.23 14.57
N TYR A 20 -9.22 1.80 13.95
CA TYR A 20 -10.62 1.64 14.38
C TYR A 20 -11.28 0.38 13.80
N LEU A 21 -10.63 -0.32 12.89
CA LEU A 21 -11.17 -1.51 12.29
C LEU A 21 -10.77 -2.77 13.08
N PRO A 22 -11.62 -3.81 13.10
CA PRO A 22 -11.30 -5.03 13.83
C PRO A 22 -9.97 -5.64 13.36
N VAL A 23 -9.11 -5.94 14.31
CA VAL A 23 -7.84 -6.65 14.10
C VAL A 23 -8.06 -8.09 14.56
N ALA A 24 -7.89 -9.06 13.66
CA ALA A 24 -7.76 -10.45 14.06
C ALA A 24 -6.33 -10.68 14.57
N GLU A 25 -6.13 -11.65 15.46
CA GLU A 25 -4.79 -12.05 15.86
C GLU A 25 -3.95 -12.35 14.63
N SER A 26 -2.76 -11.75 14.57
CA SER A 26 -1.88 -11.89 13.43
C SER A 26 -1.47 -13.35 13.23
N ALA A 27 -1.94 -13.96 12.15
CA ALA A 27 -1.44 -15.24 11.68
C ALA A 27 -0.02 -15.13 11.05
N ALA A 28 0.57 -13.94 11.04
CA ALA A 28 1.93 -13.73 10.57
C ALA A 28 2.87 -14.51 11.49
N GLY A 29 3.48 -15.55 10.94
CA GLY A 29 4.51 -16.32 11.64
C GLY A 29 5.63 -15.40 12.12
N GLN A 30 6.40 -15.88 13.10
CA GLN A 30 7.58 -15.16 13.59
C GLN A 30 8.85 -15.78 12.99
N GLY A 31 9.91 -14.98 12.91
CA GLY A 31 11.22 -15.43 12.50
C GLY A 31 11.56 -15.21 11.03
N PHE A 32 12.74 -15.68 10.65
CA PHE A 32 13.35 -15.42 9.34
C PHE A 32 12.44 -15.76 8.15
N TRP A 33 11.79 -16.91 8.16
CA TRP A 33 10.94 -17.34 7.06
C TRP A 33 9.66 -16.51 6.91
N ALA A 34 9.12 -16.00 8.02
CA ALA A 34 7.99 -15.08 7.98
C ALA A 34 8.38 -13.77 7.27
N ILE A 35 9.58 -13.23 7.57
CA ILE A 35 10.12 -12.04 6.90
C ILE A 35 10.28 -12.30 5.40
N VAL A 36 10.96 -13.38 5.04
CA VAL A 36 11.22 -13.73 3.63
C VAL A 36 9.91 -13.88 2.86
N THR A 37 8.91 -14.55 3.46
CA THR A 37 7.61 -14.72 2.83
C THR A 37 6.89 -13.38 2.69
N ALA A 38 6.77 -12.60 3.75
CA ALA A 38 6.00 -11.35 3.74
C ALA A 38 6.64 -10.25 2.89
N VAL A 39 7.99 -10.18 2.87
CA VAL A 39 8.71 -9.08 2.21
C VAL A 39 9.11 -9.41 0.78
N LEU A 40 9.34 -10.66 0.44
CA LEU A 40 9.78 -11.05 -0.89
C LEU A 40 8.73 -11.88 -1.64
N PHE A 41 8.36 -13.04 -1.12
CA PHE A 41 7.52 -13.96 -1.90
C PHE A 41 6.10 -13.44 -2.10
N ALA A 42 5.45 -12.93 -1.04
CA ALA A 42 4.09 -12.42 -1.15
C ALA A 42 4.00 -11.25 -2.14
N PRO A 43 4.82 -10.17 -2.05
CA PRO A 43 4.78 -9.09 -3.02
C PRO A 43 5.02 -9.55 -4.47
N VAL A 44 5.94 -10.48 -4.70
CA VAL A 44 6.19 -10.99 -6.06
C VAL A 44 4.94 -11.69 -6.62
N LEU A 45 4.36 -12.61 -5.86
CA LEU A 45 3.17 -13.36 -6.29
C LEU A 45 1.95 -12.45 -6.44
N GLU A 46 1.74 -11.55 -5.48
CA GLU A 46 0.60 -10.64 -5.48
C GLU A 46 0.66 -9.65 -6.64
N GLU A 47 1.81 -9.02 -6.89
CA GLU A 47 1.94 -8.11 -8.03
C GLU A 47 1.80 -8.84 -9.36
N PHE A 48 2.34 -10.05 -9.48
CA PHE A 48 2.17 -10.85 -10.69
C PHE A 48 0.68 -11.19 -10.93
N ILE A 49 -0.05 -11.58 -9.90
CA ILE A 49 -1.47 -11.91 -10.00
C ILE A 49 -2.29 -10.64 -10.26
N PHE A 50 -2.15 -9.61 -9.42
CA PHE A 50 -3.08 -8.46 -9.45
C PHE A 50 -2.73 -7.45 -10.54
N ARG A 51 -1.45 -7.22 -10.85
CA ARG A 51 -1.06 -6.29 -11.94
C ARG A 51 -0.85 -7.04 -13.25
N GLY A 52 -0.14 -8.17 -13.19
CA GLY A 52 0.17 -8.94 -14.40
C GLY A 52 -1.04 -9.66 -15.01
N LEU A 53 -1.89 -10.30 -14.22
CA LEU A 53 -3.01 -11.07 -14.73
C LEU A 53 -4.35 -10.31 -14.63
N VAL A 54 -4.76 -9.94 -13.42
CA VAL A 54 -6.09 -9.35 -13.18
C VAL A 54 -6.22 -8.00 -13.85
N MET A 55 -5.33 -7.06 -13.54
CA MET A 55 -5.39 -5.70 -14.05
C MET A 55 -5.20 -5.65 -15.57
N GLU A 56 -4.25 -6.41 -16.12
CA GLU A 56 -4.04 -6.51 -17.57
C GLU A 56 -5.28 -7.07 -18.30
N SER A 57 -5.92 -8.08 -17.72
CA SER A 57 -7.16 -8.63 -18.28
C SER A 57 -8.31 -7.61 -18.28
N LEU A 58 -8.41 -6.81 -17.22
CA LEU A 58 -9.39 -5.74 -17.12
C LEU A 58 -9.11 -4.59 -18.07
N LEU A 59 -7.84 -4.21 -18.26
CA LEU A 59 -7.43 -3.14 -19.16
C LEU A 59 -7.78 -3.41 -20.64
N ARG A 60 -7.88 -4.67 -21.02
CA ARG A 60 -8.31 -5.06 -22.39
C ARG A 60 -9.78 -4.79 -22.68
N ARG A 61 -10.64 -4.69 -21.63
CA ARG A 61 -12.10 -4.60 -21.78
C ARG A 61 -12.71 -3.38 -21.10
N HIS A 62 -12.00 -2.74 -20.20
CA HIS A 62 -12.51 -1.68 -19.34
C HIS A 62 -11.61 -0.45 -19.32
N ARG A 63 -12.17 0.67 -18.82
CA ARG A 63 -11.41 1.91 -18.63
C ARG A 63 -10.32 1.71 -17.59
N ARG A 64 -9.17 2.37 -17.78
CA ARG A 64 -8.00 2.31 -16.87
C ARG A 64 -8.36 2.51 -15.39
N SER A 65 -9.23 3.50 -15.08
CA SER A 65 -9.65 3.77 -13.69
C SER A 65 -10.41 2.61 -13.07
N LEU A 66 -11.34 2.01 -13.82
CA LEU A 66 -12.11 0.86 -13.35
C LEU A 66 -11.20 -0.35 -13.13
N SER A 67 -10.26 -0.58 -14.03
CA SER A 67 -9.29 -1.68 -13.90
C SER A 67 -8.43 -1.54 -12.64
N VAL A 68 -7.96 -0.33 -12.33
CA VAL A 68 -7.21 -0.07 -11.10
C VAL A 68 -8.08 -0.32 -9.87
N VAL A 69 -9.29 0.24 -9.83
CA VAL A 69 -10.19 0.11 -8.66
C VAL A 69 -10.59 -1.35 -8.44
N VAL A 70 -10.99 -2.07 -9.47
CA VAL A 70 -11.40 -3.48 -9.34
C VAL A 70 -10.21 -4.36 -8.92
N SER A 71 -9.03 -4.16 -9.52
CA SER A 71 -7.83 -4.89 -9.13
C SER A 71 -7.44 -4.60 -7.66
N ALA A 72 -7.55 -3.34 -7.21
CA ALA A 72 -7.28 -2.96 -5.83
C ALA A 72 -8.32 -3.54 -4.84
N MET A 73 -9.59 -3.62 -5.22
CA MET A 73 -10.63 -4.27 -4.42
C MET A 73 -10.36 -5.76 -4.24
N LEU A 74 -10.06 -6.46 -5.32
CA LEU A 74 -9.73 -7.89 -5.27
C LEU A 74 -8.46 -8.13 -4.45
N PHE A 75 -7.44 -7.28 -4.60
CA PHE A 75 -6.23 -7.30 -3.78
C PHE A 75 -6.52 -7.12 -2.30
N ALA A 76 -7.44 -6.22 -1.94
CA ALA A 76 -7.84 -6.01 -0.55
C ALA A 76 -8.58 -7.22 0.03
N ILE A 77 -9.53 -7.78 -0.72
CA ILE A 77 -10.40 -8.88 -0.25
C ILE A 77 -9.60 -10.13 0.15
N VAL A 78 -8.52 -10.45 -0.55
CA VAL A 78 -7.69 -11.62 -0.23
C VAL A 78 -6.92 -11.51 1.09
N HIS A 79 -6.88 -10.34 1.71
CA HIS A 79 -6.25 -10.15 3.02
C HIS A 79 -7.14 -10.55 4.20
N PHE A 80 -8.46 -10.75 3.99
CA PHE A 80 -9.44 -11.25 4.97
C PHE A 80 -9.56 -10.50 6.31
N GLN A 81 -8.68 -9.56 6.61
CA GLN A 81 -8.62 -8.82 7.88
C GLN A 81 -9.03 -7.36 7.63
N PRO A 82 -10.13 -6.85 8.22
CA PRO A 82 -10.69 -5.54 7.86
C PRO A 82 -9.71 -4.37 7.95
N SER A 83 -8.88 -4.31 9.00
CA SER A 83 -7.84 -3.29 9.15
C SER A 83 -6.81 -3.34 8.02
N VAL A 84 -6.35 -4.53 7.66
CA VAL A 84 -5.41 -4.77 6.56
C VAL A 84 -6.08 -4.55 5.21
N MET A 85 -7.33 -5.00 5.03
CA MET A 85 -8.09 -4.81 3.78
C MET A 85 -8.18 -3.34 3.39
N PHE A 86 -8.44 -2.45 4.35
CA PHE A 86 -8.54 -1.02 4.05
C PHE A 86 -7.21 -0.44 3.57
N SER A 87 -6.11 -0.70 4.29
CA SER A 87 -4.78 -0.25 3.90
C SER A 87 -4.30 -0.90 2.60
N ALA A 88 -4.59 -2.19 2.40
CA ALA A 88 -4.31 -2.92 1.17
C ALA A 88 -5.08 -2.36 -0.04
N PHE A 89 -6.35 -1.99 0.15
CA PHE A 89 -7.12 -1.34 -0.92
C PHE A 89 -6.44 -0.04 -1.38
N VAL A 90 -6.07 0.83 -0.43
CA VAL A 90 -5.45 2.11 -0.76
C VAL A 90 -4.06 1.92 -1.37
N SER A 91 -3.25 1.00 -0.82
CA SER A 91 -1.98 0.60 -1.44
C SER A 91 -2.18 0.06 -2.84
N GLY A 92 -3.20 -0.76 -3.02
CA GLY A 92 -3.59 -1.32 -4.30
C GLY A 92 -3.90 -0.27 -5.36
N LEU A 93 -4.58 0.82 -4.98
CA LEU A 93 -4.85 1.96 -5.86
C LEU A 93 -3.55 2.68 -6.26
N VAL A 94 -2.64 2.92 -5.30
CA VAL A 94 -1.36 3.58 -5.55
C VAL A 94 -0.49 2.72 -6.47
N LEU A 95 -0.27 1.45 -6.12
CA LEU A 95 0.54 0.52 -6.90
C LEU A 95 -0.03 0.29 -8.31
N GLY A 96 -1.35 0.13 -8.43
CA GLY A 96 -2.01 0.02 -9.73
C GLY A 96 -1.85 1.28 -10.58
N THR A 97 -1.89 2.46 -9.96
CA THR A 97 -1.64 3.72 -10.66
C THR A 97 -0.18 3.85 -11.09
N ILE A 98 0.76 3.47 -10.23
CA ILE A 98 2.19 3.43 -10.57
C ILE A 98 2.44 2.45 -11.72
N TYR A 99 1.83 1.27 -11.69
CA TYR A 99 1.89 0.30 -12.78
C TYR A 99 1.45 0.91 -14.12
N LEU A 100 0.32 1.61 -14.15
CA LEU A 100 -0.15 2.30 -15.37
C LEU A 100 0.82 3.34 -15.92
N HIS A 101 1.62 3.98 -15.06
CA HIS A 101 2.58 5.00 -15.46
C HIS A 101 3.93 4.43 -15.87
N THR A 102 4.36 3.35 -15.23
CA THR A 102 5.69 2.74 -15.45
C THR A 102 5.66 1.58 -16.43
N ASN A 103 4.49 0.97 -16.59
CA ASN A 103 4.29 -0.28 -17.31
C ASN A 103 5.27 -1.38 -16.85
N SER A 104 5.59 -1.39 -15.55
CA SER A 104 6.62 -2.24 -14.97
C SER A 104 6.12 -2.91 -13.68
N ILE A 105 5.90 -4.22 -13.75
CA ILE A 105 5.59 -5.05 -12.57
C ILE A 105 6.76 -5.01 -11.57
N PHE A 106 7.99 -4.99 -12.06
CA PHE A 106 9.18 -4.94 -11.21
C PHE A 106 9.20 -3.71 -10.31
N SER A 107 8.78 -2.54 -10.84
CA SER A 107 8.65 -1.31 -10.04
C SER A 107 7.64 -1.47 -8.91
N THR A 108 6.51 -2.11 -9.17
CA THR A 108 5.48 -2.32 -8.14
C THR A 108 5.90 -3.39 -7.13
N ILE A 109 6.59 -4.44 -7.54
CA ILE A 109 7.16 -5.45 -6.63
C ILE A 109 8.12 -4.79 -5.64
N ILE A 110 9.08 -3.98 -6.11
CA ILE A 110 10.05 -3.30 -5.23
C ILE A 110 9.32 -2.40 -4.24
N LEU A 111 8.38 -1.57 -4.69
CA LEU A 111 7.65 -0.65 -3.84
C LEU A 111 6.80 -1.40 -2.80
N HIS A 112 6.15 -2.48 -3.21
CA HIS A 112 5.36 -3.32 -2.34
C HIS A 112 6.25 -4.04 -1.30
N SER A 113 7.38 -4.60 -1.72
CA SER A 113 8.36 -5.22 -0.81
C SER A 113 8.88 -4.25 0.24
N ILE A 114 9.21 -3.01 -0.15
CA ILE A 114 9.65 -1.97 0.79
C ILE A 114 8.51 -1.62 1.77
N ASN A 115 7.29 -1.47 1.28
CA ASN A 115 6.13 -1.22 2.13
C ASN A 115 5.92 -2.33 3.17
N ASN A 116 5.99 -3.58 2.76
CA ASN A 116 5.87 -4.73 3.65
C ASN A 116 7.04 -4.85 4.62
N ALA A 117 8.26 -4.51 4.20
CA ALA A 117 9.42 -4.47 5.08
C ALA A 117 9.25 -3.43 6.20
N ILE A 118 8.73 -2.25 5.88
CA ILE A 118 8.42 -1.21 6.87
C ILE A 118 7.35 -1.71 7.84
N ALA A 119 6.23 -2.24 7.34
CA ALA A 119 5.15 -2.77 8.17
C ALA A 119 5.64 -3.92 9.08
N PHE A 120 6.42 -4.85 8.55
CA PHE A 120 6.98 -5.96 9.32
C PHE A 120 7.98 -5.49 10.39
N SER A 121 8.75 -4.44 10.11
CA SER A 121 9.67 -3.85 11.09
C SER A 121 8.92 -3.25 12.28
N LEU A 122 7.78 -2.60 12.06
CA LEU A 122 6.92 -2.08 13.13
C LEU A 122 6.40 -3.22 14.02
N ILE A 123 6.00 -4.34 13.41
CA ILE A 123 5.55 -5.53 14.15
C ILE A 123 6.68 -6.12 15.02
N THR A 124 7.89 -6.24 14.48
CA THR A 124 9.03 -6.85 15.17
C THR A 124 9.59 -6.01 16.30
N LEU A 125 9.45 -4.68 16.23
CA LEU A 125 9.88 -3.75 17.26
C LEU A 125 8.94 -3.70 18.47
N ASN A 126 7.91 -4.57 18.53
CA ASN A 126 6.89 -4.60 19.58
C ASN A 126 6.26 -3.22 19.84
N VAL A 127 6.10 -2.44 18.80
CA VAL A 127 5.36 -1.19 18.87
C VAL A 127 3.90 -1.58 19.09
N GLU A 128 3.42 -1.41 20.33
CA GLU A 128 2.01 -1.65 20.67
C GLU A 128 1.14 -0.88 19.65
N ASP A 129 0.08 -1.51 19.13
CA ASP A 129 -0.80 -0.96 18.10
C ASP A 129 -0.17 -0.73 16.70
N TYR A 130 1.11 -1.05 16.47
CA TYR A 130 1.82 -0.90 15.18
C TYR A 130 1.63 0.48 14.51
N SER A 131 1.60 1.52 15.32
CA SER A 131 1.19 2.86 14.95
C SER A 131 2.37 3.79 14.70
N TYR A 132 2.36 4.51 13.58
CA TYR A 132 3.31 5.60 13.33
C TYR A 132 3.24 6.67 14.40
N ARG A 133 2.05 6.89 14.99
CA ARG A 133 1.87 7.81 16.10
C ARG A 133 2.75 7.42 17.29
N GLN A 134 2.84 6.15 17.60
CA GLN A 134 3.66 5.65 18.71
C GLN A 134 5.15 5.77 18.40
N VAL A 135 5.56 5.39 17.17
CA VAL A 135 6.96 5.53 16.72
C VAL A 135 7.44 6.99 16.79
N LEU A 136 6.57 7.94 16.47
CA LEU A 136 6.85 9.38 16.47
C LEU A 136 6.60 10.06 17.82
N GLY A 137 6.32 9.28 18.89
CA GLY A 137 6.14 9.79 20.25
C GLY A 137 4.78 10.48 20.51
N GLY A 138 3.82 10.37 19.60
CA GLY A 138 2.44 10.83 19.79
C GLY A 138 2.22 12.35 19.93
N GLY A 139 3.29 13.15 19.93
CA GLY A 139 3.28 14.59 20.12
C GLY A 139 3.15 15.42 18.83
N GLU A 140 3.61 16.66 18.88
CA GLU A 140 3.55 17.61 17.75
C GLU A 140 4.23 17.07 16.47
N LEU A 141 5.33 16.33 16.63
CA LEU A 141 6.05 15.73 15.52
C LEU A 141 5.15 14.80 14.68
N TYR A 142 4.32 13.99 15.33
CA TYR A 142 3.37 13.13 14.62
C TYR A 142 2.39 13.93 13.77
N TYR A 143 1.81 15.00 14.31
CA TYR A 143 0.85 15.81 13.56
C TYR A 143 1.50 16.57 12.40
N ILE A 144 2.75 17.02 12.58
CA ILE A 144 3.53 17.66 11.49
C ILE A 144 3.77 16.62 10.37
N VAL A 145 4.26 15.43 10.70
CA VAL A 145 4.51 14.36 9.72
C VAL A 145 3.22 13.95 9.03
N TYR A 146 2.13 13.79 9.78
CA TYR A 146 0.81 13.46 9.23
C TYR A 146 0.33 14.52 8.23
N ALA A 147 0.41 15.79 8.59
CA ALA A 147 0.02 16.89 7.71
C ALA A 147 0.88 16.94 6.42
N LEU A 148 2.18 16.72 6.53
CA LEU A 148 3.08 16.64 5.37
C LEU A 148 2.72 15.45 4.48
N CYS A 149 2.50 14.27 5.04
CA CYS A 149 2.09 13.08 4.30
C CYS A 149 0.73 13.28 3.62
N PHE A 150 -0.21 13.96 4.27
CA PHE A 150 -1.51 14.31 3.70
C PHE A 150 -1.36 15.21 2.48
N VAL A 151 -0.55 16.28 2.59
CA VAL A 151 -0.27 17.18 1.46
C VAL A 151 0.42 16.44 0.31
N ILE A 152 1.44 15.63 0.60
CA ILE A 152 2.15 14.83 -0.40
C ILE A 152 1.18 13.88 -1.12
N SER A 153 0.31 13.21 -0.38
CA SER A 153 -0.68 12.28 -0.95
C SER A 153 -1.65 12.99 -1.90
N ILE A 154 -2.11 14.19 -1.54
CA ILE A 154 -2.97 15.02 -2.42
C ILE A 154 -2.20 15.44 -3.66
N VAL A 155 -1.00 16.01 -3.50
CA VAL A 155 -0.18 16.50 -4.63
C VAL A 155 0.13 15.37 -5.60
N ALA A 156 0.57 14.21 -5.10
CA ALA A 156 0.87 13.06 -5.94
C ALA A 156 -0.37 12.55 -6.70
N THR A 157 -1.52 12.50 -6.03
CA THR A 157 -2.79 12.09 -6.64
C THR A 157 -3.22 13.08 -7.73
N VAL A 158 -3.14 14.38 -7.46
CA VAL A 158 -3.49 15.43 -8.44
C VAL A 158 -2.53 15.41 -9.62
N GLU A 159 -1.23 15.24 -9.38
CA GLU A 159 -0.23 15.19 -10.45
C GLU A 159 -0.44 13.96 -11.35
N THR A 160 -0.71 12.79 -10.79
CA THR A 160 -1.01 11.59 -11.56
C THR A 160 -2.29 11.76 -12.38
N TRP A 161 -3.31 12.42 -11.82
CA TRP A 161 -4.55 12.73 -12.54
C TRP A 161 -4.35 13.75 -13.69
N ARG A 162 -3.53 14.79 -13.48
CA ARG A 162 -3.18 15.78 -14.52
C ARG A 162 -2.41 15.15 -15.67
N ARG A 163 -1.44 14.30 -15.38
CA ARG A 163 -0.67 13.57 -16.41
C ARG A 163 -1.56 12.68 -17.26
N ARG A 164 -2.56 12.04 -16.64
CA ARG A 164 -3.53 11.21 -17.34
C ARG A 164 -4.37 11.98 -18.37
N LYS A 165 -4.67 13.26 -18.14
CA LYS A 165 -5.45 14.09 -19.08
C LYS A 165 -4.64 14.55 -20.30
N ARG A 166 -3.31 14.43 -20.26
CA ARG A 166 -2.41 14.85 -21.32
C ARG A 166 -2.01 13.71 -22.26
N GLN A 167 -2.37 12.47 -21.94
CA GLN A 167 -2.21 11.27 -22.77
C GLN A 167 -3.53 10.85 -23.43
#